data_e94ab9a140df2461cadc2e05f5d9ad92
#
_entry.id   e94ab9a140df2461cadc2e05f5d9ad92
#
_cell.length_a   1.000
_cell.length_b   1.000
_cell.length_c   1.000
_cell.angle_alpha   90.00
_cell.angle_beta   90.00
_cell.angle_gamma   90.00
#
_symmetry.space_group_name_H-M   'P 1'
#
loop_
_entity.id
_entity.type
_entity.pdbx_description
1 polymer ?
#
loop_
_entity_poly.entity_id
_entity_poly.type
_entity_poly.pdbx_seq_one_letter_code
_entity_poly.pdbx_strand_id
1 'polypeptide(L)'
;MVTKNINKTRKILVTVFERNGEHEYNTLVPMEVPEDVNIQSMLDEYAKNWYSDPESAEKVDCCEYYLNNVKIFVTVSYVPVTEEDYLVLKKYI
;
A
#
# COMPACT_ATOMS: atom_id res chain seq x y z
N MET A 1 33.22 3.72 -2.13
CA MET A 1 32.54 3.54 -2.23
C MET A 1 31.63 3.32 -2.30
N VAL A 2 31.48 3.30 -2.23
CA VAL A 2 30.64 2.99 -2.36
C VAL A 2 29.61 3.11 -2.42
N THR A 3 29.28 3.10 -2.50
CA THR A 3 28.35 3.11 -2.54
C THR A 3 27.44 3.15 -3.08
N LYS A 4 27.28 3.06 -3.34
CA LYS A 4 26.54 3.24 -3.84
C LYS A 4 25.46 3.03 -4.17
N ASN A 5 25.36 2.68 -4.93
CA ASN A 5 24.31 2.22 -5.39
C ASN A 5 23.23 1.78 -4.67
N ILE A 6 23.29 1.92 -3.91
CA ILE A 6 22.50 1.68 -2.83
C ILE A 6 21.13 2.32 -2.88
N ASN A 7 20.86 3.18 -3.83
CA ASN A 7 19.57 3.83 -3.99
C ASN A 7 18.69 3.11 -5.00
N LYS A 8 18.88 1.81 -5.11
CA LYS A 8 18.00 1.03 -5.98
C LYS A 8 16.61 0.96 -5.39
N THR A 9 15.65 1.24 -6.24
CA THR A 9 14.25 1.23 -5.86
C THR A 9 13.44 0.43 -6.85
N ARG A 10 12.26 0.03 -6.43
CA ARG A 10 11.28 -0.65 -7.27
C ARG A 10 10.04 0.22 -7.37
N LYS A 11 9.39 0.17 -8.52
CA LYS A 11 8.12 0.86 -8.73
C LYS A 11 6.99 -0.15 -8.63
N ILE A 12 6.01 0.16 -7.83
CA ILE A 12 4.84 -0.70 -7.63
C ILE A 12 3.58 0.14 -7.72
N LEU A 13 2.49 -0.51 -8.06
CA LEU A 13 1.17 0.09 -7.99
C LEU A 13 0.44 -0.59 -6.84
N VAL A 14 0.14 0.19 -5.82
CA VAL A 14 -0.56 -0.28 -4.63
C VAL A 14 -2.05 -0.04 -4.82
N THR A 15 -2.86 -1.03 -4.50
CA THR A 15 -4.31 -0.90 -4.50
C THR A 15 -4.79 -1.00 -3.06
N VAL A 16 -5.50 0.01 -2.61
CA VAL A 16 -6.16 0.00 -1.30
C VAL A 16 -7.63 -0.25 -1.56
N PHE A 17 -8.10 -1.41 -1.13
CA PHE A 17 -9.50 -1.78 -1.28
C PHE A 17 -10.19 -1.57 0.06
N GLU A 18 -11.28 -0.80 0.06
CA GLU A 18 -12.05 -0.51 1.25
C GLU A 18 -13.47 -1.02 1.08
N ARG A 19 -13.99 -1.67 2.10
CA ARG A 19 -15.36 -2.15 2.08
C ARG A 19 -16.08 -1.73 3.36
N ASN A 20 -17.19 -1.04 3.18
CA ASN A 20 -18.07 -0.60 4.26
C ASN A 20 -19.49 -1.05 3.90
N GLY A 21 -19.91 -2.20 4.48
CA GLY A 21 -21.21 -2.76 4.13
C GLY A 21 -21.27 -3.13 2.66
N GLU A 22 -22.17 -2.51 1.92
CA GLU A 22 -22.34 -2.75 0.49
C GLU A 22 -21.47 -1.83 -0.37
N HIS A 23 -20.79 -0.88 0.25
CA HIS A 23 -19.97 0.09 -0.49
C HIS A 23 -18.54 -0.41 -0.56
N GLU A 24 -17.97 -0.36 -1.76
CA GLU A 24 -16.61 -0.77 -2.03
C GLU A 24 -15.89 0.32 -2.79
N TYR A 25 -14.65 0.59 -2.38
CA TYR A 25 -13.83 1.63 -3.01
C TYR A 25 -12.43 1.10 -3.25
N ASN A 26 -11.85 1.51 -4.36
CA ASN A 26 -10.46 1.21 -4.67
C ASN A 26 -9.70 2.51 -4.83
N THR A 27 -8.53 2.58 -4.20
CA THR A 27 -7.63 3.70 -4.37
C THR A 27 -6.31 3.16 -4.91
N LEU A 28 -5.83 3.76 -5.99
CA LEU A 28 -4.57 3.36 -6.61
C LEU A 28 -3.48 4.33 -6.20
N VAL A 29 -2.38 3.78 -5.70
CA VAL A 29 -1.26 4.60 -5.22
C VAL A 29 0.02 4.10 -5.86
N PRO A 30 0.56 4.82 -6.84
CA PRO A 30 1.88 4.46 -7.37
C PRO A 30 2.95 4.81 -6.34
N MET A 31 3.86 3.88 -6.10
CA MET A 31 4.91 4.04 -5.11
C MET A 31 6.26 3.62 -5.64
N GLU A 32 7.27 4.31 -5.16
CA GLU A 32 8.64 3.90 -5.34
C GLU A 32 9.16 3.46 -3.98
N VAL A 33 9.63 2.22 -3.89
CA VAL A 33 10.06 1.63 -2.62
C VAL A 33 11.50 1.14 -2.74
N PRO A 34 12.27 1.17 -1.65
CA PRO A 34 13.62 0.62 -1.67
C PRO A 34 13.59 -0.86 -2.04
N GLU A 35 14.60 -1.28 -2.79
CA GLU A 35 14.65 -2.64 -3.30
C GLU A 35 14.78 -3.68 -2.21
N ASP A 36 15.37 -3.30 -1.08
CA ASP A 36 15.63 -4.20 0.04
C ASP A 36 14.51 -4.21 1.09
N VAL A 37 13.46 -3.43 0.89
CA VAL A 37 12.36 -3.40 1.85
C VAL A 37 11.48 -4.64 1.69
N ASN A 38 10.95 -5.13 2.80
CA ASN A 38 9.95 -6.18 2.77
C ASN A 38 8.60 -5.52 2.44
N ILE A 39 8.18 -5.66 1.19
CA ILE A 39 6.97 -4.99 0.72
C ILE A 39 5.75 -5.45 1.50
N GLN A 40 5.65 -6.73 1.80
CA GLN A 40 4.50 -7.26 2.51
C GLN A 40 4.35 -6.63 3.90
N SER A 41 5.46 -6.50 4.64
CA SER A 41 5.44 -5.83 5.94
C SER A 41 5.08 -4.36 5.81
N MET A 42 5.60 -3.70 4.78
CA MET A 42 5.31 -2.30 4.52
C MET A 42 3.82 -2.09 4.23
N LEU A 43 3.24 -2.96 3.40
CA LEU A 43 1.82 -2.86 3.07
C LEU A 43 0.92 -3.19 4.24
N ASP A 44 1.36 -4.11 5.10
CA ASP A 44 0.62 -4.44 6.32
C ASP A 44 0.51 -3.21 7.22
N GLU A 45 1.62 -2.50 7.43
CA GLU A 45 1.62 -1.26 8.19
C GLU A 45 0.80 -0.18 7.50
N TYR A 46 0.86 -0.14 6.17
CA TYR A 46 0.10 0.83 5.40
C TYR A 46 -1.40 0.64 5.60
N ALA A 47 -1.87 -0.61 5.56
CA ALA A 47 -3.28 -0.92 5.79
C ALA A 47 -3.70 -0.55 7.21
N LYS A 48 -2.88 -0.91 8.18
CA LYS A 48 -3.13 -0.64 9.59
C LYS A 48 -3.29 0.86 9.88
N ASN A 49 -2.51 1.67 9.17
CA ASN A 49 -2.48 3.12 9.41
C ASN A 49 -3.31 3.91 8.39
N TRP A 50 -4.11 3.25 7.57
CA TRP A 50 -4.83 3.91 6.48
C TRP A 50 -5.68 5.11 6.94
N TYR A 51 -6.32 4.99 8.10
CA TYR A 51 -7.08 6.10 8.66
C TYR A 51 -6.40 6.75 9.87
N SER A 52 -5.10 6.54 10.00
CA SER A 52 -4.28 7.15 11.04
C SER A 52 -4.71 6.79 12.48
N ASP A 53 -5.31 5.65 12.64
CA ASP A 53 -5.72 5.16 13.96
C ASP A 53 -5.37 3.67 14.10
N PRO A 54 -4.07 3.35 14.20
CA PRO A 54 -3.66 1.95 14.27
C PRO A 54 -4.13 1.21 15.53
N GLU A 55 -4.46 1.93 16.59
CA GLU A 55 -4.92 1.31 17.82
C GLU A 55 -6.31 0.69 17.65
N SER A 56 -7.12 1.23 16.75
CA SER A 56 -8.44 0.69 16.45
C SER A 56 -8.41 -0.40 15.39
N ALA A 57 -7.25 -0.64 14.77
CA ALA A 57 -7.14 -1.61 13.69
C ALA A 57 -7.02 -3.02 14.25
N GLU A 58 -7.82 -3.92 13.70
CA GLU A 58 -7.81 -5.33 14.09
C GLU A 58 -7.37 -6.16 12.89
N LYS A 59 -6.28 -6.89 13.05
CA LYS A 59 -5.73 -7.67 11.96
C LYS A 59 -6.63 -8.85 11.62
N VAL A 60 -7.01 -8.95 10.35
CA VAL A 60 -7.82 -10.04 9.83
C VAL A 60 -6.94 -11.06 9.11
N ASP A 61 -6.01 -10.55 8.31
CA ASP A 61 -5.06 -11.36 7.54
C ASP A 61 -3.89 -10.47 7.18
N CYS A 62 -2.90 -11.01 6.48
CA CYS A 62 -1.77 -10.23 6.01
C CYS A 62 -2.26 -9.09 5.13
N CYS A 63 -1.90 -7.86 5.48
CA CYS A 63 -2.28 -6.65 4.74
C CYS A 63 -3.79 -6.41 4.73
N GLU A 64 -4.52 -7.03 5.65
CA GLU A 64 -5.96 -6.83 5.75
C GLU A 64 -6.34 -6.54 7.20
N TYR A 65 -7.02 -5.43 7.41
CA TYR A 65 -7.43 -4.96 8.74
C TYR A 65 -8.87 -4.53 8.76
N TYR A 66 -9.51 -4.75 9.89
CA TYR A 66 -10.79 -4.14 10.18
C TYR A 66 -10.54 -2.92 11.05
N LEU A 67 -10.95 -1.76 10.57
CA LEU A 67 -10.75 -0.50 11.28
C LEU A 67 -11.99 -0.17 12.08
N ASN A 68 -11.95 -0.45 13.37
CA ASN A 68 -13.12 -0.40 14.24
C ASN A 68 -13.72 1.00 14.39
N ASN A 69 -12.89 2.03 14.34
CA ASN A 69 -13.35 3.40 14.51
C ASN A 69 -14.21 3.89 13.34
N VAL A 70 -13.97 3.38 12.15
CA VAL A 70 -14.71 3.78 10.93
C VAL A 70 -15.53 2.62 10.37
N LYS A 71 -15.41 1.42 10.94
CA LYS A 71 -16.14 0.22 10.54
C LYS A 71 -15.93 -0.15 9.08
N ILE A 72 -14.67 -0.14 8.67
CA ILE A 72 -14.27 -0.43 7.29
C ILE A 72 -13.24 -1.55 7.29
N PHE A 73 -13.40 -2.49 6.36
CA PHE A 73 -12.34 -3.45 6.05
C PHE A 73 -11.42 -2.82 5.02
N VAL A 74 -10.12 -2.90 5.25
CA VAL A 74 -9.10 -2.38 4.35
C VAL A 74 -8.18 -3.52 3.95
N THR A 75 -8.03 -3.74 2.65
CA THR A 75 -7.10 -4.73 2.12
C THR A 75 -6.14 -4.01 1.17
N VAL A 76 -4.85 -4.20 1.38
CA VAL A 76 -3.81 -3.55 0.57
C VAL A 76 -3.06 -4.61 -0.22
N SER A 77 -2.94 -4.40 -1.51
CA SER A 77 -2.21 -5.29 -2.39
C SER A 77 -1.35 -4.45 -3.35
N TYR A 78 -0.49 -5.10 -4.12
CA TYR A 78 0.33 -4.40 -5.07
C TYR A 78 0.67 -5.27 -6.27
N VAL A 79 1.06 -4.61 -7.35
CA VAL A 79 1.68 -5.26 -8.51
C VAL A 79 2.92 -4.46 -8.88
N PRO A 80 3.98 -5.12 -9.33
CA PRO A 80 5.14 -4.39 -9.85
C PRO A 80 4.78 -3.73 -11.18
N VAL A 81 5.35 -2.56 -11.43
CA VAL A 81 5.16 -1.85 -12.69
C VAL A 81 6.51 -1.43 -13.25
N THR A 82 6.56 -1.22 -14.56
CA THR A 82 7.76 -0.70 -15.20
C THR A 82 7.92 0.78 -14.85
N GLU A 83 9.11 1.29 -15.02
CA GLU A 83 9.35 2.72 -14.79
C GLU A 83 8.49 3.57 -15.73
N GLU A 84 8.34 3.13 -16.96
CA GLU A 84 7.51 3.82 -17.93
C GLU A 84 6.07 3.90 -17.50
N ASP A 85 5.50 2.77 -17.06
CA ASP A 85 4.13 2.72 -16.55
C ASP A 85 3.98 3.56 -15.29
N TYR A 86 4.99 3.53 -14.42
CA TYR A 86 4.98 4.32 -13.19
C TYR A 86 4.84 5.81 -13.49
N LEU A 87 5.60 6.30 -14.45
CA LEU A 87 5.55 7.72 -14.83
C LEU A 87 4.18 8.09 -15.38
N VAL A 88 3.57 7.21 -16.17
CA VAL A 88 2.22 7.44 -16.69
C VAL A 88 1.20 7.46 -15.56
N LEU A 89 1.29 6.51 -14.63
CA LEU A 89 0.36 6.44 -13.50
C LEU A 89 0.45 7.67 -12.62
N LYS A 90 1.66 8.12 -12.33
CA LYS A 90 1.86 9.33 -11.51
C LYS A 90 1.27 10.57 -12.15
N LYS A 91 1.19 10.58 -13.46
CA LYS A 91 0.62 11.71 -14.18
C LYS A 91 -0.89 11.79 -14.07
N TYR A 92 -1.55 10.64 -13.95
CA TYR A 92 -3.02 10.55 -14.02
C TYR A 92 -3.70 10.18 -12.69
N ILE A 93 -2.91 9.86 -11.67
CA ILE A 93 -3.45 9.49 -10.36
C ILE A 93 -3.03 10.51 -9.26
#